data_bfb3b5c89568225af1508e3b6c5275a6
#
_entry.id   bfb3b5c89568225af1508e3b6c5275a6
#
_cell.length_a   1.000
_cell.length_b   1.000
_cell.length_c   1.000
_cell.angle_alpha   90.00
_cell.angle_beta   90.00
_cell.angle_gamma   90.00
#
_symmetry.space_group_name_H-M   'P 1'
#
loop_
_entity.id
_entity.type
_entity.pdbx_description
1 polymer ?
#
loop_
_entity_poly.entity_id
_entity_poly.type
_entity_poly.pdbx_seq_one_letter_code
_entity_poly.pdbx_strand_id
1 'polypeptide(L)'
;SVEKVVALEGESADLLQQIASLNQYSEHPLAQAVVKYAKASKTKLIKVDDFDAVTGMGVTGTVAKNKVALGNKKLMEKIKAEIPKDLEAQIIAEQKLGKTVSYISVDKKALGYVCITDAIKSTSADAVKALMDKGVEVIMLTGDNENTAKAVADEIHLTSFKASCLPEDKLEFIKKLQTEGKIVAMAGDGINDAPALAQSNVGIAMGTGTDVAIESATMTLVKGDLQGIVKAKNLSHAVMKNIKQNLFFSFAYNVLGIPIAAGVLFPVFGLLLSPIIAALAMSFSSVSVIANSLRLRKVEL
;
A
#
# COMPACT_ATOMS: atom_id res chain seq x y z
N SER A 1 -11.57 11.96 -3.94
CA SER A 1 -12.84 12.74 -3.92
C SER A 1 -13.58 12.64 -5.24
N VAL A 2 -14.92 12.81 -5.23
CA VAL A 2 -15.69 12.93 -6.50
C VAL A 2 -15.36 14.27 -7.14
N GLU A 3 -14.93 14.22 -8.40
CA GLU A 3 -14.67 15.41 -9.21
C GLU A 3 -15.94 15.86 -9.93
N LYS A 4 -16.61 14.91 -10.60
CA LYS A 4 -17.84 15.17 -11.36
C LYS A 4 -18.70 13.94 -11.55
N VAL A 5 -19.98 14.16 -11.75
CA VAL A 5 -20.94 13.19 -12.28
C VAL A 5 -21.42 13.69 -13.63
N VAL A 6 -21.33 12.85 -14.64
CA VAL A 6 -21.70 13.20 -16.02
C VAL A 6 -22.84 12.31 -16.47
N ALA A 7 -23.92 12.90 -16.93
CA ALA A 7 -25.02 12.22 -17.59
C ALA A 7 -24.86 12.36 -19.11
N LEU A 8 -25.08 11.25 -19.85
CA LEU A 8 -25.17 11.27 -21.30
C LEU A 8 -26.57 11.73 -21.74
N GLU A 9 -27.58 11.32 -20.99
CA GLU A 9 -28.98 11.68 -21.19
C GLU A 9 -29.57 12.09 -19.84
N GLY A 10 -30.42 13.11 -19.80
CA GLY A 10 -31.04 13.61 -18.57
C GLY A 10 -30.18 14.56 -17.75
N GLU A 11 -30.52 14.72 -16.48
CA GLU A 11 -29.80 15.62 -15.57
C GLU A 11 -28.79 14.86 -14.71
N SER A 12 -27.58 15.37 -14.59
CA SER A 12 -26.53 14.80 -13.70
C SER A 12 -26.97 14.76 -12.24
N ALA A 13 -27.88 15.65 -11.83
CA ALA A 13 -28.44 15.69 -10.48
C ALA A 13 -29.31 14.46 -10.16
N ASP A 14 -30.08 13.97 -11.13
CA ASP A 14 -30.89 12.76 -10.97
C ASP A 14 -30.03 11.52 -10.85
N LEU A 15 -29.02 11.41 -11.69
CA LEU A 15 -28.06 10.30 -11.58
C LEU A 15 -27.30 10.36 -10.26
N LEU A 16 -26.89 11.55 -9.82
CA LEU A 16 -26.24 11.72 -8.53
C LEU A 16 -27.15 11.26 -7.38
N GLN A 17 -28.44 11.61 -7.41
CA GLN A 17 -29.38 11.16 -6.40
C GLN A 17 -29.47 9.64 -6.33
N GLN A 18 -29.58 8.97 -7.50
CA GLN A 18 -29.70 7.52 -7.57
C GLN A 18 -28.44 6.82 -7.06
N ILE A 19 -27.26 7.22 -7.52
CA ILE A 19 -26.00 6.57 -7.10
C ILE A 19 -25.67 6.89 -5.64
N ALA A 20 -25.95 8.08 -5.16
CA ALA A 20 -25.71 8.42 -3.76
C ALA A 20 -26.66 7.66 -2.83
N SER A 21 -27.93 7.52 -3.22
CA SER A 21 -28.90 6.69 -2.50
C SER A 21 -28.44 5.23 -2.44
N LEU A 22 -27.95 4.69 -3.55
CA LEU A 22 -27.40 3.34 -3.61
C LEU A 22 -26.19 3.17 -2.69
N ASN A 23 -25.25 4.12 -2.74
CA ASN A 23 -24.00 4.03 -2.02
C ASN A 23 -24.09 4.29 -0.50
N GLN A 24 -25.21 4.78 0.04
CA GLN A 24 -25.36 4.96 1.48
C GLN A 24 -25.29 3.66 2.29
N TYR A 25 -25.45 2.51 1.62
CA TYR A 25 -25.39 1.18 2.21
C TYR A 25 -24.04 0.49 2.02
N SER A 26 -23.10 1.12 1.32
CA SER A 26 -21.77 0.57 1.04
C SER A 26 -20.71 1.19 1.94
N GLU A 27 -19.88 0.36 2.55
CA GLU A 27 -18.73 0.80 3.37
C GLU A 27 -17.49 1.16 2.53
N HIS A 28 -17.56 0.98 1.21
CA HIS A 28 -16.40 1.23 0.35
C HIS A 28 -16.03 2.73 0.33
N PRO A 29 -14.73 3.10 0.36
CA PRO A 29 -14.30 4.51 0.35
C PRO A 29 -14.86 5.34 -0.80
N LEU A 30 -15.01 4.74 -1.99
CA LEU A 30 -15.64 5.40 -3.15
C LEU A 30 -17.12 5.72 -2.89
N ALA A 31 -17.84 4.84 -2.21
CA ALA A 31 -19.23 5.05 -1.85
C ALA A 31 -19.38 6.24 -0.89
N GLN A 32 -18.52 6.31 0.11
CA GLN A 32 -18.50 7.44 1.05
C GLN A 32 -18.20 8.76 0.33
N ALA A 33 -17.30 8.76 -0.66
CA ALA A 33 -16.98 9.93 -1.46
C ALA A 33 -18.22 10.43 -2.26
N VAL A 34 -18.96 9.48 -2.89
CA VAL A 34 -20.20 9.80 -3.64
C VAL A 34 -21.28 10.36 -2.71
N VAL A 35 -21.50 9.75 -1.56
CA VAL A 35 -22.48 10.23 -0.56
C VAL A 35 -22.10 11.62 -0.02
N LYS A 36 -20.82 11.84 0.27
CA LYS A 36 -20.33 13.15 0.72
C LYS A 36 -20.53 14.23 -0.33
N TYR A 37 -20.25 13.94 -1.60
CA TYR A 37 -20.45 14.85 -2.73
C TYR A 37 -21.94 15.20 -2.90
N ALA A 38 -22.83 14.20 -2.83
CA ALA A 38 -24.27 14.42 -2.91
C ALA A 38 -24.80 15.28 -1.75
N LYS A 39 -24.32 15.06 -0.51
CA LYS A 39 -24.67 15.91 0.64
C LYS A 39 -24.21 17.34 0.45
N ALA A 40 -23.00 17.56 -0.08
CA ALA A 40 -22.51 18.91 -0.39
C ALA A 40 -23.37 19.61 -1.46
N SER A 41 -23.88 18.84 -2.43
CA SER A 41 -24.81 19.31 -3.47
C SER A 41 -26.27 19.40 -2.99
N LYS A 42 -26.54 19.20 -1.68
CA LYS A 42 -27.90 19.20 -1.07
C LYS A 42 -28.85 18.20 -1.72
N THR A 43 -28.32 17.12 -2.29
CA THR A 43 -29.12 16.06 -2.92
C THR A 43 -29.84 15.23 -1.85
N LYS A 44 -31.15 15.05 -1.96
CA LYS A 44 -31.94 14.25 -1.03
C LYS A 44 -31.78 12.76 -1.36
N LEU A 45 -31.29 11.98 -0.40
CA LEU A 45 -31.20 10.54 -0.53
C LEU A 45 -32.57 9.90 -0.35
N ILE A 46 -32.81 8.83 -1.10
CA ILE A 46 -34.06 8.04 -1.07
C ILE A 46 -33.77 6.60 -0.65
N LYS A 47 -34.82 5.89 -0.28
CA LYS A 47 -34.71 4.47 0.13
C LYS A 47 -34.28 3.60 -1.04
N VAL A 48 -33.46 2.58 -0.76
CA VAL A 48 -33.03 1.57 -1.70
C VAL A 48 -33.54 0.21 -1.23
N ASP A 49 -34.03 -0.55 -2.15
CA ASP A 49 -34.41 -1.95 -1.97
C ASP A 49 -33.42 -2.85 -2.77
N ASP A 50 -33.27 -4.11 -2.38
CA ASP A 50 -32.43 -5.13 -3.05
C ASP A 50 -30.96 -4.69 -3.26
N PHE A 51 -30.37 -4.02 -2.25
CA PHE A 51 -28.95 -3.63 -2.32
C PHE A 51 -28.06 -4.87 -2.33
N ASP A 52 -27.10 -4.90 -3.28
CA ASP A 52 -26.09 -5.95 -3.39
C ASP A 52 -24.73 -5.34 -3.73
N ALA A 53 -23.69 -5.76 -3.00
CA ALA A 53 -22.30 -5.38 -3.24
C ALA A 53 -21.56 -6.51 -3.98
N VAL A 54 -21.25 -6.28 -5.24
CA VAL A 54 -20.54 -7.24 -6.10
C VAL A 54 -19.05 -7.04 -5.97
N THR A 55 -18.39 -7.95 -5.27
CA THR A 55 -16.96 -7.86 -4.96
C THR A 55 -16.10 -7.56 -6.20
N GLY A 56 -15.28 -6.52 -6.13
CA GLY A 56 -14.39 -6.09 -7.20
C GLY A 56 -15.06 -5.54 -8.46
N MET A 57 -16.39 -5.38 -8.46
CA MET A 57 -17.14 -4.89 -9.63
C MET A 57 -17.92 -3.60 -9.34
N GLY A 58 -18.56 -3.49 -8.17
CA GLY A 58 -19.38 -2.33 -7.79
C GLY A 58 -20.61 -2.73 -6.98
N VAL A 59 -21.66 -1.90 -7.05
CA VAL A 59 -22.89 -2.06 -6.28
C VAL A 59 -24.13 -2.00 -7.19
N THR A 60 -25.19 -2.72 -6.80
CA THR A 60 -26.48 -2.73 -7.48
C THR A 60 -27.63 -2.58 -6.48
N GLY A 61 -28.78 -2.15 -6.92
CA GLY A 61 -29.99 -2.07 -6.08
C GLY A 61 -31.15 -1.43 -6.82
N THR A 62 -32.30 -1.31 -6.15
CA THR A 62 -33.50 -0.70 -6.68
C THR A 62 -33.74 0.64 -6.01
N VAL A 63 -33.72 1.73 -6.79
CA VAL A 63 -33.88 3.11 -6.33
C VAL A 63 -35.09 3.70 -7.04
N ALA A 64 -36.13 4.11 -6.30
CA ALA A 64 -37.38 4.64 -6.89
C ALA A 64 -37.98 3.77 -8.00
N LYS A 65 -37.96 2.43 -7.83
CA LYS A 65 -38.41 1.38 -8.77
C LYS A 65 -37.47 1.14 -9.96
N ASN A 66 -36.40 1.90 -10.14
CA ASN A 66 -35.44 1.68 -11.20
C ASN A 66 -34.30 0.77 -10.70
N LYS A 67 -33.82 -0.15 -11.53
CA LYS A 67 -32.63 -0.95 -11.23
C LYS A 67 -31.38 -0.13 -11.50
N VAL A 68 -30.70 0.27 -10.44
CA VAL A 68 -29.49 1.12 -10.52
C VAL A 68 -28.25 0.29 -10.24
N ALA A 69 -27.20 0.55 -11.01
CA ALA A 69 -25.87 -0.03 -10.77
C ALA A 69 -24.80 1.06 -10.88
N LEU A 70 -23.80 0.97 -10.01
CA LEU A 70 -22.58 1.76 -10.06
C LEU A 70 -21.38 0.84 -9.99
N GLY A 71 -20.50 0.87 -10.99
CA GLY A 71 -19.32 0.01 -10.97
C GLY A 71 -18.48 0.07 -12.25
N ASN A 72 -17.56 -0.89 -12.36
CA ASN A 72 -16.66 -0.99 -13.51
C ASN A 72 -17.35 -1.68 -14.72
N LYS A 73 -16.61 -1.78 -15.84
CA LYS A 73 -17.11 -2.42 -17.07
C LYS A 73 -17.56 -3.87 -16.85
N LYS A 74 -16.85 -4.64 -15.99
CA LYS A 74 -17.21 -6.03 -15.67
C LYS A 74 -18.60 -6.12 -15.01
N LEU A 75 -18.97 -5.14 -14.16
CA LEU A 75 -20.32 -5.07 -13.61
C LEU A 75 -21.37 -4.85 -14.71
N MET A 76 -21.10 -3.91 -15.61
CA MET A 76 -22.01 -3.61 -16.73
C MET A 76 -22.25 -4.84 -17.61
N GLU A 77 -21.21 -5.58 -17.92
CA GLU A 77 -21.28 -6.86 -18.66
C GLU A 77 -22.10 -7.91 -17.90
N LYS A 78 -21.85 -8.06 -16.57
CA LYS A 78 -22.57 -9.00 -15.70
C LYS A 78 -24.07 -8.75 -15.66
N ILE A 79 -24.49 -7.49 -15.56
CA ILE A 79 -25.90 -7.10 -15.56
C ILE A 79 -26.50 -6.96 -16.96
N LYS A 80 -25.69 -7.18 -18.00
CA LYS A 80 -26.06 -7.03 -19.42
C LYS A 80 -26.58 -5.62 -19.72
N ALA A 81 -25.89 -4.60 -19.21
CA ALA A 81 -26.20 -3.21 -19.50
C ALA A 81 -25.64 -2.82 -20.86
N GLU A 82 -26.44 -2.11 -21.65
CA GLU A 82 -26.02 -1.50 -22.90
C GLU A 82 -25.12 -0.28 -22.61
N ILE A 83 -23.93 -0.26 -23.20
CA ILE A 83 -22.97 0.85 -23.05
C ILE A 83 -22.91 1.60 -24.40
N PRO A 84 -23.39 2.86 -24.47
CA PRO A 84 -23.24 3.68 -25.68
C PRO A 84 -21.77 3.94 -25.99
N LYS A 85 -21.41 3.90 -27.29
CA LYS A 85 -20.01 4.10 -27.73
C LYS A 85 -19.44 5.44 -27.31
N ASP A 86 -20.26 6.50 -27.34
CA ASP A 86 -19.86 7.84 -26.96
C ASP A 86 -19.56 7.94 -25.46
N LEU A 87 -20.32 7.24 -24.63
CA LEU A 87 -20.06 7.13 -23.19
C LEU A 87 -18.74 6.41 -22.92
N GLU A 88 -18.51 5.30 -23.61
CA GLU A 88 -17.28 4.52 -23.45
C GLU A 88 -16.05 5.33 -23.87
N ALA A 89 -16.13 6.09 -24.97
CA ALA A 89 -15.05 6.97 -25.41
C ALA A 89 -14.72 8.06 -24.40
N GLN A 90 -15.75 8.70 -23.80
CA GLN A 90 -15.56 9.69 -22.74
C GLN A 90 -14.89 9.08 -21.50
N ILE A 91 -15.37 7.91 -21.06
CA ILE A 91 -14.79 7.21 -19.92
C ILE A 91 -13.32 6.88 -20.14
N ILE A 92 -12.96 6.35 -21.31
CA ILE A 92 -11.58 6.05 -21.68
C ILE A 92 -10.71 7.32 -21.67
N ALA A 93 -11.24 8.44 -22.13
CA ALA A 93 -10.51 9.71 -22.08
C ALA A 93 -10.21 10.16 -20.65
N GLU A 94 -11.17 10.06 -19.74
CA GLU A 94 -10.96 10.39 -18.33
C GLU A 94 -9.99 9.41 -17.63
N GLN A 95 -10.08 8.13 -17.95
CA GLN A 95 -9.17 7.10 -17.42
C GLN A 95 -7.71 7.33 -17.85
N LYS A 96 -7.50 7.79 -19.09
CA LYS A 96 -6.14 8.17 -19.57
C LYS A 96 -5.54 9.36 -18.82
N LEU A 97 -6.37 10.15 -18.12
CA LEU A 97 -5.94 11.22 -17.23
C LEU A 97 -5.68 10.73 -15.78
N GLY A 98 -5.60 9.42 -15.56
CA GLY A 98 -5.35 8.83 -14.24
C GLY A 98 -6.55 8.81 -13.30
N LYS A 99 -7.75 9.11 -13.80
CA LYS A 99 -8.96 9.15 -12.97
C LYS A 99 -9.61 7.77 -12.83
N THR A 100 -10.09 7.47 -11.65
CA THR A 100 -10.97 6.31 -11.44
C THR A 100 -12.37 6.66 -11.90
N VAL A 101 -12.89 5.91 -12.87
CA VAL A 101 -14.21 6.16 -13.46
C VAL A 101 -15.10 4.95 -13.29
N SER A 102 -16.30 5.18 -12.71
CA SER A 102 -17.34 4.15 -12.59
C SER A 102 -18.54 4.48 -13.48
N TYR A 103 -19.04 3.46 -14.17
CA TYR A 103 -20.26 3.54 -14.98
C TYR A 103 -21.48 3.65 -14.07
N ILE A 104 -22.47 4.42 -14.51
CA ILE A 104 -23.80 4.52 -13.90
C ILE A 104 -24.80 3.91 -14.85
N SER A 105 -25.48 2.84 -14.42
CA SER A 105 -26.54 2.19 -15.22
C SER A 105 -27.87 2.31 -14.51
N VAL A 106 -28.91 2.59 -15.29
CA VAL A 106 -30.31 2.56 -14.86
C VAL A 106 -31.08 1.69 -15.84
N ASP A 107 -31.83 0.71 -15.33
CA ASP A 107 -32.61 -0.25 -16.10
C ASP A 107 -31.85 -0.91 -17.27
N LYS A 108 -30.61 -1.31 -16.99
CA LYS A 108 -29.68 -1.94 -17.95
C LYS A 108 -29.23 -1.05 -19.11
N LYS A 109 -29.32 0.27 -18.99
CA LYS A 109 -28.70 1.23 -19.90
C LYS A 109 -27.68 2.07 -19.13
N ALA A 110 -26.45 2.12 -19.61
CA ALA A 110 -25.45 3.01 -19.04
C ALA A 110 -25.75 4.45 -19.46
N LEU A 111 -26.15 5.27 -18.49
CA LEU A 111 -26.61 6.63 -18.73
C LEU A 111 -25.57 7.69 -18.39
N GLY A 112 -24.47 7.31 -17.76
CA GLY A 112 -23.45 8.25 -17.35
C GLY A 112 -22.31 7.60 -16.58
N TYR A 113 -21.49 8.44 -15.99
CA TYR A 113 -20.35 8.00 -15.19
C TYR A 113 -20.04 8.98 -14.06
N VAL A 114 -19.36 8.50 -13.04
CA VAL A 114 -18.76 9.30 -11.98
C VAL A 114 -17.23 9.23 -12.10
N CYS A 115 -16.60 10.41 -12.09
CA CYS A 115 -15.15 10.54 -11.99
C CYS A 115 -14.75 10.77 -10.54
N ILE A 116 -13.80 9.98 -10.08
CA ILE A 116 -13.17 10.11 -8.78
C ILE A 116 -11.69 10.32 -8.99
N THR A 117 -11.17 11.39 -8.43
CA THR A 117 -9.75 11.71 -8.47
C THR A 117 -9.20 11.64 -7.07
N ASP A 118 -8.23 10.78 -6.88
CA ASP A 118 -7.40 10.80 -5.69
C ASP A 118 -6.03 11.35 -6.11
N ALA A 119 -5.68 12.49 -5.54
CA ALA A 119 -4.39 13.10 -5.81
C ALA A 119 -3.28 12.16 -5.31
N ILE A 120 -2.35 11.83 -6.18
CA ILE A 120 -1.12 11.15 -5.80
C ILE A 120 -0.39 12.06 -4.82
N LYS A 121 0.04 11.51 -3.70
CA LYS A 121 0.82 12.28 -2.72
C LYS A 121 2.12 12.74 -3.38
N SER A 122 2.43 14.02 -3.25
CA SER A 122 3.63 14.62 -3.86
C SER A 122 4.94 13.91 -3.49
N THR A 123 4.97 13.22 -2.36
CA THR A 123 6.10 12.42 -1.87
C THR A 123 6.23 11.05 -2.50
N SER A 124 5.21 10.58 -3.26
CA SER A 124 5.17 9.19 -3.75
C SER A 124 6.22 8.91 -4.81
N ALA A 125 6.40 9.81 -5.78
CA ALA A 125 7.41 9.65 -6.84
C ALA A 125 8.82 9.60 -6.27
N ASP A 126 9.14 10.49 -5.32
CA ASP A 126 10.45 10.52 -4.65
C ASP A 126 10.69 9.25 -3.83
N ALA A 127 9.64 8.74 -3.15
CA ALA A 127 9.76 7.52 -2.37
C ALA A 127 10.00 6.29 -3.26
N VAL A 128 9.26 6.16 -4.36
CA VAL A 128 9.45 5.08 -5.35
C VAL A 128 10.86 5.13 -5.91
N LYS A 129 11.30 6.30 -6.36
CA LYS A 129 12.67 6.48 -6.86
C LYS A 129 13.72 6.09 -5.82
N ALA A 130 13.60 6.56 -4.58
CA ALA A 130 14.54 6.25 -3.51
C ALA A 130 14.60 4.74 -3.18
N LEU A 131 13.52 4.00 -3.33
CA LEU A 131 13.51 2.54 -3.21
C LEU A 131 14.21 1.88 -4.39
N MET A 132 13.92 2.30 -5.61
CA MET A 132 14.57 1.77 -6.83
C MET A 132 16.06 2.04 -6.86
N ASP A 133 16.52 3.23 -6.46
CA ASP A 133 17.94 3.58 -6.33
C ASP A 133 18.68 2.69 -5.32
N LYS A 134 17.96 2.05 -4.40
CA LYS A 134 18.47 1.06 -3.42
C LYS A 134 18.36 -0.38 -3.90
N GLY A 135 18.08 -0.60 -5.18
CA GLY A 135 17.96 -1.93 -5.78
C GLY A 135 16.69 -2.68 -5.41
N VAL A 136 15.63 -1.98 -4.98
CA VAL A 136 14.32 -2.58 -4.77
C VAL A 136 13.53 -2.54 -6.06
N GLU A 137 13.06 -3.68 -6.54
CA GLU A 137 12.06 -3.75 -7.60
C GLU A 137 10.71 -3.33 -7.02
N VAL A 138 10.14 -2.23 -7.52
CA VAL A 138 8.85 -1.70 -7.06
C VAL A 138 7.79 -2.04 -8.09
N ILE A 139 6.69 -2.64 -7.64
CA ILE A 139 5.57 -3.08 -8.49
C ILE A 139 4.28 -2.56 -7.89
N MET A 140 3.47 -1.87 -8.68
CA MET A 140 2.14 -1.43 -8.26
C MET A 140 1.09 -2.49 -8.60
N LEU A 141 0.30 -2.91 -7.60
CA LEU A 141 -0.86 -3.79 -7.78
C LEU A 141 -2.13 -2.99 -7.48
N THR A 142 -2.98 -2.84 -8.47
CA THR A 142 -4.21 -2.04 -8.33
C THR A 142 -5.44 -2.76 -8.90
N GLY A 143 -6.60 -2.50 -8.29
CA GLY A 143 -7.90 -2.91 -8.82
C GLY A 143 -8.38 -2.02 -9.97
N ASP A 144 -7.74 -0.88 -10.21
CA ASP A 144 -8.07 0.02 -11.31
C ASP A 144 -7.84 -0.63 -12.68
N ASN A 145 -8.48 -0.07 -13.70
CA ASN A 145 -8.26 -0.49 -15.08
C ASN A 145 -6.87 -0.09 -15.60
N GLU A 146 -6.47 -0.71 -16.71
CA GLU A 146 -5.14 -0.54 -17.34
C GLU A 146 -4.79 0.92 -17.63
N ASN A 147 -5.74 1.72 -18.16
CA ASN A 147 -5.48 3.12 -18.52
C ASN A 147 -5.18 3.97 -17.28
N THR A 148 -5.98 3.83 -16.23
CA THR A 148 -5.78 4.54 -14.96
C THR A 148 -4.48 4.10 -14.29
N ALA A 149 -4.25 2.78 -14.22
CA ALA A 149 -3.04 2.23 -13.62
C ALA A 149 -1.77 2.73 -14.35
N LYS A 150 -1.80 2.75 -15.68
CA LYS A 150 -0.70 3.27 -16.48
C LYS A 150 -0.45 4.74 -16.23
N ALA A 151 -1.48 5.58 -16.22
CA ALA A 151 -1.34 7.01 -15.97
C ALA A 151 -0.73 7.30 -14.58
N VAL A 152 -1.17 6.57 -13.55
CA VAL A 152 -0.59 6.67 -12.21
C VAL A 152 0.87 6.20 -12.20
N ALA A 153 1.18 5.07 -12.84
CA ALA A 153 2.54 4.55 -12.94
C ALA A 153 3.48 5.55 -13.65
N ASP A 154 3.04 6.14 -14.75
CA ASP A 154 3.79 7.13 -15.50
C ASP A 154 4.07 8.38 -14.63
N GLU A 155 3.09 8.86 -13.85
CA GLU A 155 3.23 10.03 -12.97
C GLU A 155 4.25 9.79 -11.84
N ILE A 156 4.33 8.58 -11.29
CA ILE A 156 5.32 8.23 -10.25
C ILE A 156 6.59 7.59 -10.80
N HIS A 157 6.76 7.60 -12.13
CA HIS A 157 7.91 7.03 -12.84
C HIS A 157 8.13 5.54 -12.57
N LEU A 158 7.06 4.79 -12.46
CA LEU A 158 7.09 3.35 -12.20
C LEU A 158 6.86 2.57 -13.50
N THR A 159 7.76 1.63 -13.80
CA THR A 159 7.70 0.83 -15.05
C THR A 159 6.93 -0.49 -14.89
N SER A 160 6.75 -0.95 -13.65
CA SER A 160 6.14 -2.25 -13.36
C SER A 160 4.83 -2.08 -12.59
N PHE A 161 3.72 -2.45 -13.21
CA PHE A 161 2.41 -2.45 -12.55
C PHE A 161 1.53 -3.60 -13.05
N LYS A 162 0.51 -3.94 -12.27
CA LYS A 162 -0.54 -4.89 -12.63
C LYS A 162 -1.89 -4.29 -12.29
N ALA A 163 -2.72 -4.14 -13.30
CA ALA A 163 -4.05 -3.54 -13.22
C ALA A 163 -5.15 -4.59 -13.04
N SER A 164 -6.36 -4.15 -12.71
CA SER A 164 -7.57 -4.98 -12.58
C SER A 164 -7.41 -6.19 -11.64
N CYS A 165 -6.55 -6.07 -10.63
CA CYS A 165 -6.27 -7.12 -9.65
C CYS A 165 -7.43 -7.27 -8.66
N LEU A 166 -7.94 -8.48 -8.51
CA LEU A 166 -8.77 -8.88 -7.38
C LEU A 166 -7.88 -9.15 -6.14
N PRO A 167 -8.45 -9.21 -4.93
CA PRO A 167 -7.68 -9.56 -3.73
C PRO A 167 -6.90 -10.87 -3.85
N GLU A 168 -7.50 -11.89 -4.47
CA GLU A 168 -6.89 -13.20 -4.73
C GLU A 168 -5.71 -13.10 -5.68
N ASP A 169 -5.82 -12.28 -6.74
CA ASP A 169 -4.72 -12.05 -7.70
C ASP A 169 -3.49 -11.45 -7.03
N LYS A 170 -3.70 -10.53 -6.06
CA LYS A 170 -2.60 -9.94 -5.27
C LYS A 170 -1.90 -11.00 -4.43
N LEU A 171 -2.66 -11.85 -3.73
CA LEU A 171 -2.14 -12.94 -2.92
C LEU A 171 -1.33 -13.94 -3.78
N GLU A 172 -1.89 -14.37 -4.92
CA GLU A 172 -1.21 -15.30 -5.83
C GLU A 172 0.07 -14.71 -6.41
N PHE A 173 0.06 -13.41 -6.72
CA PHE A 173 1.24 -12.73 -7.22
C PHE A 173 2.37 -12.70 -6.18
N ILE A 174 2.05 -12.43 -4.90
CA ILE A 174 3.03 -12.53 -3.80
C ILE A 174 3.61 -13.94 -3.69
N LYS A 175 2.77 -14.97 -3.69
CA LYS A 175 3.21 -16.38 -3.63
C LYS A 175 4.13 -16.73 -4.80
N LYS A 176 3.79 -16.29 -6.01
CA LYS A 176 4.61 -16.50 -7.20
C LYS A 176 6.01 -15.91 -7.03
N LEU A 177 6.11 -14.65 -6.61
CA LEU A 177 7.42 -14.01 -6.38
C LEU A 177 8.23 -14.73 -5.30
N GLN A 178 7.58 -15.23 -4.24
CA GLN A 178 8.24 -16.00 -3.18
C GLN A 178 8.74 -17.37 -3.70
N THR A 179 7.99 -18.03 -4.57
CA THR A 179 8.45 -19.30 -5.20
C THR A 179 9.63 -19.08 -6.16
N GLU A 180 9.76 -17.89 -6.74
CA GLU A 180 10.93 -17.46 -7.52
C GLU A 180 12.15 -17.09 -6.64
N GLY A 181 12.04 -17.25 -5.31
CA GLY A 181 13.12 -16.97 -4.35
C GLY A 181 13.26 -15.47 -3.99
N LYS A 182 12.31 -14.64 -4.35
CA LYS A 182 12.34 -13.21 -4.00
C LYS A 182 11.85 -12.97 -2.57
N ILE A 183 12.46 -12.00 -1.89
CA ILE A 183 11.98 -11.48 -0.61
C ILE A 183 11.01 -10.33 -0.90
N VAL A 184 9.76 -10.53 -0.54
CA VAL A 184 8.66 -9.65 -0.93
C VAL A 184 8.18 -8.84 0.26
N ALA A 185 8.15 -7.52 0.11
CA ALA A 185 7.41 -6.61 0.98
C ALA A 185 6.10 -6.19 0.28
N MET A 186 4.99 -6.27 0.99
CA MET A 186 3.68 -5.80 0.52
C MET A 186 3.26 -4.60 1.36
N ALA A 187 2.89 -3.51 0.71
CA ALA A 187 2.30 -2.35 1.37
C ALA A 187 0.84 -2.18 0.91
N GLY A 188 -0.07 -1.97 1.85
CA GLY A 188 -1.50 -1.82 1.58
C GLY A 188 -2.24 -1.16 2.74
N ASP A 189 -3.48 -0.74 2.48
CA ASP A 189 -4.32 0.00 3.45
C ASP A 189 -5.72 -0.59 3.62
N GLY A 190 -6.13 -1.48 2.75
CA GLY A 190 -7.47 -2.03 2.70
C GLY A 190 -7.62 -3.44 3.25
N ILE A 191 -8.86 -3.79 3.62
CA ILE A 191 -9.24 -5.16 4.00
C ILE A 191 -8.93 -6.18 2.88
N ASN A 192 -8.99 -5.71 1.63
CA ASN A 192 -8.70 -6.52 0.44
C ASN A 192 -7.21 -6.86 0.29
N ASP A 193 -6.33 -6.14 1.00
CA ASP A 193 -4.89 -6.37 0.99
C ASP A 193 -4.43 -7.31 2.11
N ALA A 194 -5.26 -7.52 3.13
CA ALA A 194 -4.92 -8.30 4.32
C ALA A 194 -4.33 -9.69 4.02
N PRO A 195 -4.90 -10.52 3.10
CA PRO A 195 -4.31 -11.80 2.77
C PRO A 195 -2.92 -11.69 2.13
N ALA A 196 -2.69 -10.67 1.28
CA ALA A 196 -1.41 -10.43 0.63
C ALA A 196 -0.37 -9.87 1.62
N LEU A 197 -0.80 -8.99 2.55
CA LEU A 197 0.03 -8.48 3.64
C LEU A 197 0.53 -9.61 4.54
N ALA A 198 -0.38 -10.48 4.99
CA ALA A 198 -0.06 -11.63 5.84
C ALA A 198 0.87 -12.65 5.15
N GLN A 199 0.69 -12.86 3.84
CA GLN A 199 1.50 -13.80 3.05
C GLN A 199 2.92 -13.28 2.80
N SER A 200 3.11 -11.97 2.67
CA SER A 200 4.40 -11.38 2.31
C SER A 200 5.48 -11.61 3.39
N ASN A 201 6.76 -11.55 3.02
CA ASN A 201 7.87 -11.64 3.99
C ASN A 201 7.86 -10.42 4.94
N VAL A 202 7.42 -9.27 4.44
CA VAL A 202 7.22 -8.05 5.24
C VAL A 202 5.90 -7.41 4.83
N GLY A 203 4.87 -7.55 5.65
CA GLY A 203 3.60 -6.84 5.48
C GLY A 203 3.69 -5.44 6.08
N ILE A 204 3.31 -4.42 5.32
CA ILE A 204 3.37 -3.01 5.73
C ILE A 204 1.97 -2.42 5.60
N ALA A 205 1.30 -2.18 6.72
CA ALA A 205 0.02 -1.49 6.74
C ALA A 205 0.21 0.02 6.80
N MET A 206 -0.61 0.75 6.06
CA MET A 206 -0.71 2.19 6.20
C MET A 206 -1.58 2.53 7.41
N GLY A 207 -1.14 3.44 8.28
CA GLY A 207 -1.85 3.80 9.51
C GLY A 207 -3.21 4.48 9.30
N THR A 208 -3.53 4.84 8.05
CA THR A 208 -4.85 5.30 7.61
C THR A 208 -5.72 4.16 7.08
N GLY A 209 -5.19 2.94 7.07
CA GLY A 209 -5.89 1.74 6.60
C GLY A 209 -6.88 1.17 7.61
N THR A 210 -7.50 0.07 7.22
CA THR A 210 -8.46 -0.64 8.08
C THR A 210 -7.75 -1.40 9.20
N ASP A 211 -8.44 -1.63 10.33
CA ASP A 211 -7.91 -2.41 11.46
C ASP A 211 -7.46 -3.81 11.01
N VAL A 212 -8.20 -4.44 10.11
CA VAL A 212 -7.85 -5.77 9.56
C VAL A 212 -6.52 -5.74 8.80
N ALA A 213 -6.25 -4.68 8.02
CA ALA A 213 -4.97 -4.53 7.33
C ALA A 213 -3.82 -4.32 8.34
N ILE A 214 -4.07 -3.52 9.39
CA ILE A 214 -3.10 -3.26 10.47
C ILE A 214 -2.76 -4.54 11.23
N GLU A 215 -3.75 -5.35 11.60
CA GLU A 215 -3.56 -6.63 12.30
C GLU A 215 -2.85 -7.68 11.44
N SER A 216 -3.02 -7.62 10.11
CA SER A 216 -2.40 -8.55 9.17
C SER A 216 -0.95 -8.20 8.80
N ALA A 217 -0.48 -7.02 9.18
CA ALA A 217 0.84 -6.54 8.81
C ALA A 217 1.89 -6.75 9.92
N THR A 218 3.14 -6.92 9.51
CA THR A 218 4.28 -6.96 10.44
C THR A 218 4.76 -5.58 10.86
N MET A 219 4.40 -4.54 10.12
CA MET A 219 4.76 -3.14 10.36
C MET A 219 3.60 -2.22 10.01
N THR A 220 3.39 -1.17 10.82
CA THR A 220 2.39 -0.14 10.55
C THR A 220 3.05 1.22 10.40
N LEU A 221 2.79 1.90 9.29
CA LEU A 221 3.24 3.27 9.02
C LEU A 221 2.17 4.27 9.43
N VAL A 222 2.34 4.89 10.60
CA VAL A 222 1.34 5.77 11.22
C VAL A 222 0.86 6.91 10.30
N LYS A 223 1.74 7.48 9.47
CA LYS A 223 1.38 8.60 8.57
C LYS A 223 0.82 8.15 7.21
N GLY A 224 0.82 6.86 6.90
CA GLY A 224 0.33 6.35 5.61
C GLY A 224 1.05 6.98 4.39
N ASP A 225 2.36 7.20 4.48
CA ASP A 225 3.19 7.80 3.45
C ASP A 225 4.29 6.81 3.01
N LEU A 226 4.51 6.67 1.71
CA LEU A 226 5.54 5.78 1.14
C LEU A 226 6.96 6.16 1.60
N GLN A 227 7.21 7.43 1.95
CA GLN A 227 8.47 7.84 2.58
C GLN A 227 8.76 7.08 3.88
N GLY A 228 7.72 6.64 4.57
CA GLY A 228 7.86 5.78 5.74
C GLY A 228 8.54 4.44 5.43
N ILE A 229 8.30 3.86 4.24
CA ILE A 229 8.95 2.62 3.78
C ILE A 229 10.45 2.87 3.54
N VAL A 230 10.78 4.00 2.90
CA VAL A 230 12.19 4.40 2.67
C VAL A 230 12.92 4.54 3.99
N LYS A 231 12.31 5.23 4.96
CA LYS A 231 12.87 5.41 6.31
C LYS A 231 13.03 4.09 7.05
N ALA A 232 12.04 3.21 7.00
CA ALA A 232 12.11 1.89 7.61
C ALA A 232 13.24 1.05 7.02
N LYS A 233 13.43 1.07 5.70
CA LYS A 233 14.56 0.40 5.02
C LYS A 233 15.91 0.97 5.43
N ASN A 234 16.03 2.30 5.52
CA ASN A 234 17.25 2.98 5.97
C ASN A 234 17.58 2.59 7.41
N LEU A 235 16.59 2.63 8.30
CA LEU A 235 16.74 2.24 9.69
C LEU A 235 17.17 0.78 9.81
N SER A 236 16.51 -0.14 9.10
CA SER A 236 16.86 -1.57 9.07
C SER A 236 18.32 -1.76 8.64
N HIS A 237 18.77 -1.05 7.60
CA HIS A 237 20.15 -1.13 7.14
C HIS A 237 21.15 -0.61 8.19
N ALA A 238 20.85 0.51 8.82
CA ALA A 238 21.67 1.08 9.89
C ALA A 238 21.74 0.14 11.11
N VAL A 239 20.63 -0.45 11.52
CA VAL A 239 20.56 -1.42 12.61
C VAL A 239 21.39 -2.67 12.29
N MET A 240 21.25 -3.24 11.09
CA MET A 240 22.03 -4.41 10.68
C MET A 240 23.53 -4.13 10.64
N LYS A 241 23.93 -2.94 10.17
CA LYS A 241 25.34 -2.49 10.21
C LYS A 241 25.84 -2.40 11.65
N ASN A 242 25.03 -1.83 12.54
CA ASN A 242 25.36 -1.68 13.96
C ASN A 242 25.49 -3.05 14.64
N ILE A 243 24.57 -3.99 14.38
CA ILE A 243 24.64 -5.37 14.90
C ILE A 243 25.95 -6.04 14.47
N LYS A 244 26.30 -5.97 13.17
CA LYS A 244 27.56 -6.54 12.64
C LYS A 244 28.79 -5.93 13.33
N GLN A 245 28.80 -4.61 13.57
CA GLN A 245 29.88 -3.95 14.28
C GLN A 245 29.97 -4.39 15.76
N ASN A 246 28.82 -4.50 16.43
CA ASN A 246 28.78 -4.97 17.82
C ASN A 246 29.29 -6.41 17.96
N LEU A 247 28.90 -7.27 17.05
CA LEU A 247 29.42 -8.66 16.99
C LEU A 247 30.94 -8.67 16.76
N PHE A 248 31.40 -7.85 15.81
CA PHE A 248 32.84 -7.73 15.56
C PHE A 248 33.60 -7.29 16.81
N PHE A 249 33.16 -6.26 17.52
CA PHE A 249 33.80 -5.82 18.75
C PHE A 249 33.79 -6.94 19.81
N SER A 250 32.65 -7.58 20.04
CA SER A 250 32.54 -8.69 20.99
C SER A 250 33.51 -9.84 20.66
N PHE A 251 33.57 -10.26 19.41
CA PHE A 251 34.48 -11.33 19.00
C PHE A 251 35.94 -10.94 19.04
N ALA A 252 36.29 -9.69 18.65
CA ALA A 252 37.67 -9.21 18.65
C ALA A 252 38.27 -9.23 20.04
N TYR A 253 37.53 -8.76 21.06
CA TYR A 253 37.99 -8.81 22.44
C TYR A 253 38.24 -10.25 22.92
N ASN A 254 37.37 -11.20 22.56
CA ASN A 254 37.52 -12.60 22.95
C ASN A 254 38.68 -13.29 22.19
N VAL A 255 38.76 -13.08 20.88
CA VAL A 255 39.82 -13.71 20.03
C VAL A 255 41.20 -13.23 20.43
N LEU A 256 41.35 -11.98 20.84
CA LEU A 256 42.60 -11.46 21.35
C LEU A 256 42.85 -11.82 22.83
N GLY A 257 41.82 -11.77 23.66
CA GLY A 257 41.93 -11.98 25.11
C GLY A 257 42.19 -13.44 25.49
N ILE A 258 41.50 -14.40 24.84
CA ILE A 258 41.61 -15.83 25.19
C ILE A 258 43.04 -16.37 25.00
N PRO A 259 43.76 -16.16 23.86
CA PRO A 259 45.13 -16.62 23.70
C PRO A 259 46.08 -15.99 24.69
N ILE A 260 45.88 -14.69 24.99
CA ILE A 260 46.74 -13.99 25.97
C ILE A 260 46.50 -14.56 27.37
N ALA A 261 45.23 -14.80 27.73
CA ALA A 261 44.91 -15.45 29.01
C ALA A 261 45.43 -16.88 29.11
N ALA A 262 45.48 -17.60 27.99
CA ALA A 262 46.06 -18.95 27.89
C ALA A 262 47.61 -18.95 27.97
N GLY A 263 48.23 -17.76 28.04
CA GLY A 263 49.68 -17.67 28.22
C GLY A 263 50.51 -17.67 26.93
N VAL A 264 49.90 -17.39 25.76
CA VAL A 264 50.63 -17.33 24.47
C VAL A 264 51.84 -16.38 24.50
N LEU A 265 51.78 -15.32 25.31
CA LEU A 265 52.85 -14.34 25.48
C LEU A 265 53.89 -14.77 26.53
N PHE A 266 53.60 -15.77 27.36
CA PHE A 266 54.46 -16.18 28.46
C PHE A 266 55.85 -16.72 28.00
N PRO A 267 55.98 -17.57 26.98
CA PRO A 267 57.27 -18.11 26.56
C PRO A 267 58.26 -17.06 26.01
N VAL A 268 57.70 -15.94 25.47
CA VAL A 268 58.54 -14.90 24.82
C VAL A 268 58.76 -13.70 25.73
N PHE A 269 57.74 -13.28 26.49
CA PHE A 269 57.74 -12.06 27.24
C PHE A 269 57.58 -12.27 28.74
N GLY A 270 57.38 -13.49 29.21
CA GLY A 270 57.12 -13.78 30.62
C GLY A 270 55.78 -13.17 31.15
N LEU A 271 54.86 -12.77 30.27
CA LEU A 271 53.65 -12.08 30.60
C LEU A 271 52.45 -13.04 30.66
N LEU A 272 51.74 -13.01 31.78
CA LEU A 272 50.42 -13.63 31.96
C LEU A 272 49.37 -12.55 32.08
N LEU A 273 48.16 -12.79 31.60
CA LEU A 273 47.06 -11.86 31.74
C LEU A 273 46.62 -11.75 33.20
N SER A 274 46.79 -10.57 33.77
CA SER A 274 46.26 -10.29 35.12
C SER A 274 44.72 -10.34 35.12
N PRO A 275 44.07 -10.92 36.16
CA PRO A 275 42.62 -10.91 36.31
C PRO A 275 42.02 -9.50 36.20
N ILE A 276 42.71 -8.49 36.67
CA ILE A 276 42.26 -7.09 36.60
C ILE A 276 42.22 -6.60 35.14
N ILE A 277 43.23 -6.93 34.34
CA ILE A 277 43.29 -6.58 32.90
C ILE A 277 42.19 -7.30 32.14
N ALA A 278 41.94 -8.57 32.46
CA ALA A 278 40.85 -9.33 31.86
C ALA A 278 39.47 -8.69 32.16
N ALA A 279 39.22 -8.33 33.43
CA ALA A 279 37.98 -7.67 33.83
C ALA A 279 37.78 -6.30 33.15
N LEU A 280 38.89 -5.51 33.04
CA LEU A 280 38.84 -4.25 32.29
C LEU A 280 38.54 -4.44 30.83
N ALA A 281 39.15 -5.41 30.15
CA ALA A 281 38.90 -5.71 28.75
C ALA A 281 37.44 -6.10 28.50
N MET A 282 36.84 -6.92 29.37
CA MET A 282 35.40 -7.26 29.31
C MET A 282 34.49 -6.05 29.49
N SER A 283 34.85 -5.15 30.44
CA SER A 283 34.10 -3.92 30.66
C SER A 283 34.18 -2.98 29.45
N PHE A 284 35.36 -2.83 28.85
CA PHE A 284 35.54 -2.04 27.63
C PHE A 284 34.79 -2.61 26.45
N SER A 285 34.70 -3.93 26.31
CA SER A 285 33.89 -4.58 25.30
C SER A 285 32.40 -4.15 25.42
N SER A 286 31.85 -4.21 26.61
CA SER A 286 30.45 -3.82 26.89
C SER A 286 30.23 -2.32 26.61
N VAL A 287 31.15 -1.46 27.07
CA VAL A 287 31.09 -0.01 26.82
C VAL A 287 31.13 0.28 25.31
N SER A 288 32.00 -0.40 24.57
CA SER A 288 32.11 -0.24 23.11
C SER A 288 30.79 -0.58 22.38
N VAL A 289 30.14 -1.67 22.75
CA VAL A 289 28.84 -2.10 22.19
C VAL A 289 27.77 -1.06 22.52
N ILE A 290 27.71 -0.58 23.78
CA ILE A 290 26.72 0.44 24.18
C ILE A 290 26.95 1.75 23.42
N ALA A 291 28.20 2.22 23.37
CA ALA A 291 28.57 3.47 22.68
C ALA A 291 28.24 3.38 21.18
N ASN A 292 28.53 2.24 20.54
CA ASN A 292 28.17 2.02 19.13
C ASN A 292 26.65 1.97 18.92
N SER A 293 25.92 1.32 19.82
CA SER A 293 24.43 1.25 19.74
C SER A 293 23.79 2.63 19.92
N LEU A 294 24.35 3.50 20.76
CA LEU A 294 23.87 4.87 20.94
C LEU A 294 24.00 5.73 19.68
N ARG A 295 24.90 5.39 18.75
CA ARG A 295 25.03 6.09 17.46
C ARG A 295 23.79 5.96 16.59
N LEU A 296 22.97 4.89 16.77
CA LEU A 296 21.70 4.74 16.05
C LEU A 296 20.74 5.89 16.31
N ARG A 297 20.82 6.57 17.46
CA ARG A 297 19.98 7.74 17.77
C ARG A 297 20.25 8.95 16.84
N LYS A 298 21.41 8.98 16.17
CA LYS A 298 21.82 10.07 15.27
C LYS A 298 21.70 9.72 13.80
N VAL A 299 21.06 8.58 13.48
CA VAL A 299 20.84 8.18 12.08
C VAL A 299 19.74 9.07 11.50
N GLU A 300 20.07 9.81 10.46
CA GLU A 300 19.10 10.54 9.64
C GLU A 300 18.30 9.54 8.79
N LEU A 301 16.96 9.61 8.88
CA LEU A 301 16.02 8.70 8.26
C LEU A 301 15.27 9.36 7.09
#